data_be019f715f30dd042e36e22ea3b50683
#
_entry.id   be019f715f30dd042e36e22ea3b50683
#
_cell.length_a   1.000
_cell.length_b   1.000
_cell.length_c   1.000
_cell.angle_alpha   90.00
_cell.angle_beta   90.00
_cell.angle_gamma   90.00
#
_symmetry.space_group_name_H-M   'P 1'
#
loop_
_entity.id
_entity.type
_entity.pdbx_description
1 polymer ?
#
loop_
_entity_poly.entity_id
_entity_poly.type
_entity_poly.pdbx_seq_one_letter_code
_entity_poly.pdbx_strand_id
1 'polypeptide(L)'
;MLQAFKKLLRKGRQGSAEVLGIEIKPTGIAVACLSISSGSLSTLDYRACGPGEWQSCLKDMVKKHGLSGRATFFTLHPEFYDMLLVDAPDVEDAELSDAVRWRVKDLISHSLDDVVVDVFRLPPAAY
;
A
#
# COMPACT_ATOMS: atom_id res chain seq x y z
N MET A 1 -5.47 14.87 7.04
CA MET A 1 -5.16 13.84 6.03
C MET A 1 -4.66 14.42 4.70
N LEU A 2 -5.36 15.36 4.08
CA LEU A 2 -4.97 15.97 2.79
C LEU A 2 -3.62 16.72 2.82
N GLN A 3 -3.25 17.31 3.94
CA GLN A 3 -1.99 18.05 4.14
C GLN A 3 -0.77 17.12 4.25
N ALA A 4 -0.93 15.95 4.89
CA ALA A 4 0.12 14.94 5.00
C ALA A 4 0.41 14.31 3.63
N PHE A 5 -0.63 14.06 2.84
CA PHE A 5 -0.54 13.56 1.48
C PHE A 5 0.20 14.55 0.56
N LYS A 6 -0.10 15.86 0.65
CA LYS A 6 0.62 16.90 -0.08
C LYS A 6 2.10 16.98 0.32
N LYS A 7 2.45 16.72 1.59
CA LYS A 7 3.84 16.73 2.08
C LYS A 7 4.65 15.53 1.59
N LEU A 8 4.01 14.36 1.49
CA LEU A 8 4.62 13.15 0.92
C LEU A 8 4.91 13.31 -0.58
N LEU A 9 3.97 13.89 -1.34
CA LEU A 9 4.14 14.18 -2.77
C LEU A 9 5.28 15.17 -3.05
N ARG A 10 5.60 16.07 -2.11
CA ARG A 10 6.71 17.04 -2.24
C ARG A 10 8.10 16.43 -2.03
N LYS A 11 8.21 15.23 -1.44
CA LYS A 11 9.47 14.56 -1.14
C LYS A 11 9.92 13.58 -2.22
N GLY A 12 9.07 13.30 -3.22
CA GLY A 12 9.41 12.55 -4.43
C GLY A 12 10.31 13.39 -5.32
N ARG A 13 11.43 12.82 -5.74
CA ARG A 13 12.44 13.38 -6.63
C ARG A 13 11.84 14.31 -7.69
N GLN A 14 12.40 15.49 -7.86
CA GLN A 14 12.18 16.37 -9.03
C GLN A 14 12.23 15.54 -10.31
N GLY A 15 11.10 15.38 -11.01
CA GLY A 15 11.12 14.69 -12.30
C GLY A 15 9.78 14.35 -12.94
N SER A 16 8.74 14.01 -12.20
CA SER A 16 7.45 13.80 -12.86
C SER A 16 6.30 14.42 -12.07
N ALA A 17 5.54 15.25 -12.76
CA ALA A 17 4.26 15.77 -12.27
C ALA A 17 3.16 14.67 -12.22
N GLU A 18 3.54 13.41 -12.27
CA GLU A 18 2.65 12.25 -12.31
C GLU A 18 2.91 11.31 -11.14
N VAL A 19 1.83 10.69 -10.64
CA VAL A 19 1.84 9.63 -9.65
C VAL A 19 1.19 8.38 -10.22
N LEU A 20 1.75 7.22 -9.85
CA LEU A 20 1.25 5.92 -10.25
C LEU A 20 0.54 5.26 -9.07
N GLY A 21 -0.74 4.91 -9.23
CA GLY A 21 -1.47 4.02 -8.35
C GLY A 21 -1.46 2.60 -8.91
N ILE A 22 -1.21 1.62 -8.06
CA ILE A 22 -1.25 0.20 -8.41
C ILE A 22 -2.15 -0.49 -7.39
N GLU A 23 -3.18 -1.19 -7.85
CA GLU A 23 -4.02 -2.05 -7.03
C GLU A 23 -3.75 -3.51 -7.39
N ILE A 24 -3.42 -4.31 -6.38
CA ILE A 24 -3.24 -5.75 -6.52
C ILE A 24 -4.47 -6.46 -5.98
N LYS A 25 -5.10 -7.27 -6.83
CA LYS A 25 -6.29 -8.10 -6.55
C LYS A 25 -5.99 -9.58 -6.74
N PRO A 26 -6.77 -10.48 -6.15
CA PRO A 26 -6.67 -11.92 -6.43
C PRO A 26 -6.77 -12.26 -7.91
N THR A 27 -7.55 -11.46 -8.65
CA THR A 27 -7.88 -11.68 -10.06
C THR A 27 -7.04 -10.88 -11.05
N GLY A 28 -6.15 -10.00 -10.59
CA GLY A 28 -5.34 -9.19 -11.49
C GLY A 28 -4.73 -7.93 -10.86
N ILE A 29 -4.19 -7.09 -11.72
CA ILE A 29 -3.55 -5.82 -11.35
C ILE A 29 -4.21 -4.69 -12.11
N ALA A 30 -4.56 -3.61 -11.40
CA ALA A 30 -4.95 -2.34 -11.99
C ALA A 30 -3.83 -1.31 -11.83
N VAL A 31 -3.62 -0.49 -12.83
CA VAL A 31 -2.70 0.66 -12.78
C VAL A 31 -3.42 1.93 -13.22
N ALA A 32 -3.17 3.02 -12.52
CA ALA A 32 -3.67 4.34 -12.86
C ALA A 32 -2.56 5.37 -12.71
N CYS A 33 -2.31 6.16 -13.74
CA CYS A 33 -1.35 7.26 -13.68
C CYS A 33 -2.08 8.59 -13.72
N LEU A 34 -1.82 9.43 -12.70
CA LEU A 34 -2.48 10.71 -12.51
C LEU A 34 -1.47 11.85 -12.65
N SER A 35 -1.78 12.81 -13.47
CA SER A 35 -1.09 14.10 -13.49
C SER A 35 -1.50 14.94 -12.30
N ILE A 36 -0.53 15.33 -11.45
CA ILE A 36 -0.80 16.13 -10.25
C ILE A 36 -1.23 17.56 -10.59
N SER A 37 -0.69 18.10 -11.68
CA SER A 37 -0.93 19.49 -12.08
C SER A 37 -2.33 19.70 -12.67
N SER A 38 -2.79 18.76 -13.50
CA SER A 38 -4.09 18.87 -14.18
C SER A 38 -5.21 18.06 -13.49
N GLY A 39 -4.86 17.14 -12.59
CA GLY A 39 -5.81 16.19 -11.99
C GLY A 39 -6.37 15.17 -12.99
N SER A 40 -5.75 15.04 -14.17
CA SER A 40 -6.23 14.14 -15.21
C SER A 40 -5.51 12.79 -15.18
N LEU A 41 -6.23 11.72 -15.51
CA LEU A 41 -5.66 10.40 -15.72
C LEU A 41 -4.97 10.35 -17.08
N SER A 42 -3.68 10.00 -17.10
CA SER A 42 -2.91 9.75 -18.32
C SER A 42 -2.92 8.28 -18.72
N THR A 43 -3.13 7.38 -17.75
CA THR A 43 -3.20 5.94 -17.97
C THR A 43 -4.21 5.33 -17.01
N LEU A 44 -5.01 4.40 -17.51
CA LEU A 44 -5.85 3.50 -16.73
C LEU A 44 -5.87 2.16 -17.46
N ASP A 45 -5.36 1.11 -16.83
CA ASP A 45 -5.30 -0.23 -17.41
C ASP A 45 -5.53 -1.29 -16.33
N TYR A 46 -6.12 -2.40 -16.71
CA TYR A 46 -6.31 -3.58 -15.87
C TYR A 46 -5.88 -4.82 -16.63
N ARG A 47 -5.16 -5.71 -15.95
CA ARG A 47 -4.78 -7.01 -16.49
C ARG A 47 -5.15 -8.13 -15.53
N ALA A 48 -5.95 -9.07 -16.02
CA ALA A 48 -6.25 -10.29 -15.29
C ALA A 48 -4.99 -11.18 -15.23
N CYS A 49 -4.61 -11.60 -14.03
CA CYS A 49 -3.51 -12.53 -13.76
C CYS A 49 -3.62 -13.08 -12.34
N GLY A 50 -3.09 -14.27 -12.12
CA GLY A 50 -3.03 -14.89 -10.80
C GLY A 50 -1.82 -14.46 -9.97
N PRO A 51 -1.78 -14.86 -8.68
CA PRO A 51 -0.70 -14.49 -7.76
C PRO A 51 0.71 -14.84 -8.26
N GLY A 52 0.88 -15.98 -8.92
CA GLY A 52 2.16 -16.42 -9.49
C GLY A 52 2.65 -15.57 -10.68
N GLU A 53 1.79 -14.76 -11.27
CA GLU A 53 2.07 -13.97 -12.47
C GLU A 53 2.16 -12.47 -12.20
N TRP A 54 1.86 -12.01 -10.99
CA TRP A 54 1.79 -10.57 -10.67
C TRP A 54 3.04 -9.81 -11.06
N GLN A 55 4.22 -10.36 -10.77
CA GLN A 55 5.49 -9.68 -11.06
C GLN A 55 5.68 -9.46 -12.57
N SER A 56 5.44 -10.49 -13.38
CA SER A 56 5.56 -10.40 -14.84
C SER A 56 4.50 -9.49 -15.43
N CYS A 57 3.26 -9.63 -14.96
CA CYS A 57 2.13 -8.82 -15.35
C CYS A 57 2.40 -7.32 -15.11
N LEU A 58 2.80 -6.96 -13.89
CA LEU A 58 3.12 -5.59 -13.53
C LEU A 58 4.30 -5.03 -14.35
N LYS A 59 5.35 -5.83 -14.55
CA LYS A 59 6.51 -5.44 -15.36
C LYS A 59 6.12 -5.10 -16.80
N ASP A 60 5.24 -5.91 -17.39
CA ASP A 60 4.75 -5.69 -18.75
C ASP A 60 3.87 -4.43 -18.85
N MET A 61 2.99 -4.20 -17.85
CA MET A 61 2.15 -3.00 -17.82
C MET A 61 3.01 -1.74 -17.67
N VAL A 62 3.99 -1.76 -16.77
CA VAL A 62 4.94 -0.64 -16.58
C VAL A 62 5.70 -0.35 -17.85
N LYS A 63 6.17 -1.38 -18.56
CA LYS A 63 6.87 -1.23 -19.86
C LYS A 63 5.94 -0.72 -20.94
N LYS A 64 4.75 -1.31 -21.09
CA LYS A 64 3.74 -0.95 -22.11
C LYS A 64 3.37 0.53 -22.04
N HIS A 65 3.21 1.06 -20.82
CA HIS A 65 2.75 2.42 -20.60
C HIS A 65 3.87 3.42 -20.24
N GLY A 66 5.13 2.99 -20.21
CA GLY A 66 6.27 3.85 -19.88
C GLY A 66 6.19 4.42 -18.47
N LEU A 67 5.75 3.63 -17.46
CA LEU A 67 5.45 4.11 -16.12
C LEU A 67 6.65 4.10 -15.15
N SER A 68 7.84 3.75 -15.61
CA SER A 68 9.03 3.67 -14.76
C SER A 68 9.42 5.03 -14.16
N GLY A 69 9.96 5.00 -12.94
CA GLY A 69 10.52 6.17 -12.25
C GLY A 69 9.50 7.13 -11.64
N ARG A 70 8.21 6.79 -11.64
CA ARG A 70 7.16 7.58 -11.00
C ARG A 70 7.05 7.27 -9.50
N ALA A 71 6.63 8.26 -8.72
CA ALA A 71 6.19 8.03 -7.35
C ALA A 71 4.99 7.08 -7.38
N THR A 72 5.07 5.98 -6.62
CA THR A 72 4.11 4.88 -6.72
C THR A 72 3.43 4.63 -5.38
N PHE A 73 2.12 4.44 -5.42
CA PHE A 73 1.28 4.04 -4.31
C PHE A 73 0.67 2.68 -4.60
N PHE A 74 0.76 1.78 -3.64
CA PHE A 74 0.15 0.45 -3.73
C PHE A 74 -1.09 0.38 -2.85
N THR A 75 -2.12 -0.28 -3.38
CA THR A 75 -3.32 -0.68 -2.64
C THR A 75 -3.46 -2.19 -2.74
N LEU A 76 -3.60 -2.85 -1.60
CA LEU A 76 -3.88 -4.28 -1.55
C LEU A 76 -5.39 -4.50 -1.41
N HIS A 77 -5.89 -5.53 -2.08
CA HIS A 77 -7.26 -5.98 -1.90
C HIS A 77 -7.47 -6.50 -0.46
N PRO A 78 -8.64 -6.28 0.16
CA PRO A 78 -8.91 -6.74 1.53
C PRO A 78 -8.67 -8.24 1.81
N GLU A 79 -8.71 -9.07 0.80
CA GLU A 79 -8.36 -10.50 0.93
C GLU A 79 -6.89 -10.78 1.26
N PHE A 80 -6.01 -9.77 1.18
CA PHE A 80 -4.58 -9.92 1.45
C PHE A 80 -4.14 -9.39 2.80
N TYR A 81 -5.06 -8.84 3.60
CA TYR A 81 -4.75 -8.36 4.94
C TYR A 81 -5.94 -8.45 5.88
N ASP A 82 -5.64 -8.62 7.14
CA ASP A 82 -6.59 -8.50 8.24
C ASP A 82 -6.31 -7.22 9.03
N MET A 83 -7.36 -6.54 9.45
CA MET A 83 -7.27 -5.40 10.36
C MET A 83 -7.78 -5.81 11.74
N LEU A 84 -6.90 -5.75 12.73
CA LEU A 84 -7.23 -6.11 14.11
C LEU A 84 -7.15 -4.87 15.00
N LEU A 85 -8.17 -4.65 15.79
CA LEU A 85 -8.14 -3.65 16.86
C LEU A 85 -7.68 -4.33 18.14
N VAL A 86 -6.56 -3.88 18.68
CA VAL A 86 -5.98 -4.41 19.91
C VAL A 86 -5.67 -3.28 20.88
N ASP A 87 -5.71 -3.58 22.18
CA ASP A 87 -5.28 -2.63 23.19
C ASP A 87 -3.81 -2.30 23.02
N ALA A 88 -3.49 -1.00 23.01
CA ALA A 88 -2.12 -0.55 22.88
C ALA A 88 -1.31 -0.99 24.12
N PRO A 89 -0.18 -1.67 23.95
CA PRO A 89 0.74 -1.92 25.06
C PRO A 89 1.33 -0.60 25.54
N ASP A 90 1.67 -0.55 26.82
CA ASP A 90 2.34 0.60 27.45
C ASP A 90 3.86 0.51 27.18
N VAL A 91 4.23 0.82 25.96
CA VAL A 91 5.61 0.81 25.46
C VAL A 91 5.86 2.04 24.60
N GLU A 92 7.13 2.37 24.39
CA GLU A 92 7.51 3.43 23.45
C GLU A 92 7.15 3.07 22.00
N ASP A 93 6.97 4.09 21.15
CA ASP A 93 6.57 3.89 19.75
C ASP A 93 7.56 3.02 18.96
N ALA A 94 8.84 3.05 19.32
CA ALA A 94 9.87 2.23 18.70
C ALA A 94 9.69 0.72 18.98
N GLU A 95 9.09 0.36 20.10
CA GLU A 95 8.87 -1.02 20.55
C GLU A 95 7.45 -1.52 20.23
N LEU A 96 6.57 -0.61 19.79
CA LEU A 96 5.15 -0.89 19.61
C LEU A 96 4.90 -2.05 18.64
N SER A 97 5.62 -2.07 17.51
CA SER A 97 5.45 -3.11 16.48
C SER A 97 5.78 -4.50 17.03
N ASP A 98 6.89 -4.63 17.76
CA ASP A 98 7.31 -5.90 18.33
C ASP A 98 6.36 -6.36 19.43
N ALA A 99 5.93 -5.46 20.31
CA ALA A 99 5.00 -5.77 21.37
C ALA A 99 3.62 -6.21 20.86
N VAL A 100 3.11 -5.54 19.81
CA VAL A 100 1.83 -5.91 19.18
C VAL A 100 1.96 -7.21 18.40
N ARG A 101 3.07 -7.46 17.71
CA ARG A 101 3.31 -8.71 16.97
C ARG A 101 3.08 -9.95 17.84
N TRP A 102 3.55 -9.92 19.09
CA TRP A 102 3.32 -11.03 20.02
C TRP A 102 1.87 -11.14 20.51
N ARG A 103 1.16 -10.02 20.65
CA ARG A 103 -0.26 -10.02 21.05
C ARG A 103 -1.18 -10.56 19.98
N VAL A 104 -0.89 -10.30 18.70
CA VAL A 104 -1.73 -10.78 17.60
C VAL A 104 -1.50 -12.24 17.23
N LYS A 105 -0.46 -12.87 17.76
CA LYS A 105 -0.11 -14.28 17.47
C LYS A 105 -1.30 -15.23 17.63
N ASP A 106 -2.08 -15.05 18.69
CA ASP A 106 -3.21 -15.94 19.02
C ASP A 106 -4.54 -15.46 18.35
N LEU A 107 -4.50 -14.33 17.64
CA LEU A 107 -5.66 -13.75 16.95
C LEU A 107 -5.67 -14.02 15.46
N ILE A 108 -4.55 -14.47 14.89
CA ILE A 108 -4.39 -14.76 13.48
C ILE A 108 -4.33 -16.27 13.23
N SER A 109 -4.80 -16.71 12.06
CA SER A 109 -4.80 -18.12 11.66
C SER A 109 -3.50 -18.57 10.97
N HIS A 110 -2.55 -17.65 10.78
CA HIS A 110 -1.28 -17.89 10.10
C HIS A 110 -0.11 -17.84 11.09
N SER A 111 1.01 -18.48 10.74
CA SER A 111 2.24 -18.31 11.50
C SER A 111 2.74 -16.86 11.43
N LEU A 112 3.31 -16.34 12.52
CA LEU A 112 3.94 -15.02 12.52
C LEU A 112 5.11 -14.91 11.51
N ASP A 113 5.69 -16.04 11.12
CA ASP A 113 6.78 -16.07 10.14
C ASP A 113 6.29 -15.91 8.69
N ASP A 114 4.99 -16.16 8.47
CA ASP A 114 4.34 -16.10 7.15
C ASP A 114 3.60 -14.77 6.91
N VAL A 115 3.56 -13.88 7.92
CA VAL A 115 2.83 -12.62 7.84
C VAL A 115 3.71 -11.42 8.15
N VAL A 116 3.40 -10.29 7.53
CA VAL A 116 3.94 -8.98 7.90
C VAL A 116 2.92 -8.29 8.79
N VAL A 117 3.35 -7.90 9.98
CA VAL A 117 2.53 -7.14 10.94
C VAL A 117 3.02 -5.70 10.93
N ASP A 118 2.11 -4.78 10.66
CA ASP A 118 2.32 -3.35 10.82
C ASP A 118 1.32 -2.79 11.81
N VAL A 119 1.66 -1.71 12.49
CA VAL A 119 0.86 -1.16 13.58
C VAL A 119 0.86 0.36 13.57
N PHE A 120 -0.29 0.95 13.86
CA PHE A 120 -0.42 2.38 14.08
C PHE A 120 -1.41 2.67 15.20
N ARG A 121 -1.17 3.74 15.95
CA ARG A 121 -2.09 4.19 17.00
C ARG A 121 -3.27 4.94 16.38
N LEU A 122 -4.46 4.61 16.82
CA LEU A 122 -5.64 5.40 16.48
C LEU A 122 -5.68 6.67 17.37
N PRO A 123 -6.11 7.81 16.83
CA PRO A 123 -6.32 9.00 17.65
C PRO A 123 -7.45 8.75 18.67
N PRO A 124 -7.40 9.38 19.85
CA PRO A 124 -8.37 9.16 20.94
C PRO A 124 -9.83 9.41 20.56
N ALA A 125 -10.10 10.18 19.50
CA ALA A 125 -11.45 10.49 19.02
C ALA A 125 -11.96 9.49 17.95
N ALA A 126 -11.28 8.39 17.72
CA ALA A 126 -11.66 7.38 16.71
C ALA A 126 -12.56 6.28 17.25
N TYR A 127 -13.03 6.37 18.53
CA TYR A 127 -13.92 5.42 19.19
C TYR A 127 -15.31 6.02 19.38
#